data_4694033ec5c344fa0d89003ba8d5f72f
#
_entry.id   4694033ec5c344fa0d89003ba8d5f72f
#
_cell.length_a   1.000
_cell.length_b   1.000
_cell.length_c   1.000
_cell.angle_alpha   90.00
_cell.angle_beta   90.00
_cell.angle_gamma   90.00
#
_symmetry.space_group_name_H-M   'P 1'
#
loop_
_entity.id
_entity.type
_entity.pdbx_description
1 polymer ?
#
loop_
_entity_poly.entity_id
_entity_poly.type
_entity_poly.pdbx_seq_one_letter_code
_entity_poly.pdbx_strand_id
1 'polypeptide(L)'
;MLCALGVSGIAFCVVEGRYAKMPIAPGRLFVRWGWRNVPIMMVTRTLLFFHNFAMIFYIPIFLQVIGLSTVTSSALIIPFLAMAAISSSAVNATTSKYGYVRTMCTCGIAIIPIGMGLMSTLNEKSSIGRIVGYSLISGLGFGSATQITMVIAQVGLPADELSTVTALVGAAPTLGGTLGVAVVGTVINNAYQQTVKQSTIASSLFQNNVNSTILSNPSDVIASISSLAPQNPVRKVLISAYVSAWKKGCYTLVGVAMLQLVLCAMMRRVDFDSSSREEVEESVTNEDIKESGISKHITQDTGTIGHIVVH
;
A
#
# COMPACT_ATOMS: atom_id res chain seq x y z
N MET A 1 12.50 23.15 5.30
CA MET A 1 12.32 21.82 4.72
C MET A 1 11.32 21.79 3.56
N LEU A 2 10.11 22.33 3.70
CA LEU A 2 9.11 22.43 2.62
C LEU A 2 9.61 23.19 1.37
N CYS A 3 10.33 24.30 1.56
CA CYS A 3 10.90 25.06 0.44
C CYS A 3 11.96 24.24 -0.33
N ALA A 4 12.80 23.47 0.37
CA ALA A 4 13.81 22.62 -0.26
C ALA A 4 13.14 21.49 -1.10
N LEU A 5 12.07 20.88 -0.60
CA LEU A 5 11.26 19.90 -1.33
C LEU A 5 10.60 20.51 -2.58
N GLY A 6 10.06 21.73 -2.45
CA GLY A 6 9.49 22.45 -3.58
C GLY A 6 10.52 22.78 -4.66
N VAL A 7 11.68 23.30 -4.26
CA VAL A 7 12.77 23.62 -5.20
C VAL A 7 13.32 22.38 -5.88
N SER A 8 13.55 21.28 -5.12
CA SER A 8 14.04 20.04 -5.70
C SER A 8 13.04 19.38 -6.66
N GLY A 9 11.73 19.46 -6.35
CA GLY A 9 10.68 18.98 -7.23
C GLY A 9 10.58 19.76 -8.54
N ILE A 10 10.67 21.10 -8.46
CA ILE A 10 10.69 21.96 -9.65
C ILE A 10 11.96 21.72 -10.47
N ALA A 11 13.11 21.63 -9.81
CA ALA A 11 14.38 21.33 -10.48
C ALA A 11 14.34 19.97 -11.20
N PHE A 12 13.77 18.94 -10.56
CA PHE A 12 13.57 17.64 -11.18
C PHE A 12 12.69 17.75 -12.43
N CYS A 13 11.52 18.40 -12.34
CA CYS A 13 10.63 18.58 -13.49
C CYS A 13 11.30 19.35 -14.66
N VAL A 14 12.12 20.35 -14.36
CA VAL A 14 12.82 21.13 -15.40
C VAL A 14 13.93 20.29 -16.05
N VAL A 15 14.71 19.56 -15.25
CA VAL A 15 15.78 18.68 -15.77
C VAL A 15 15.18 17.57 -16.61
N GLU A 16 14.13 16.91 -16.12
CA GLU A 16 13.46 15.82 -16.80
C GLU A 16 12.79 16.27 -18.11
N GLY A 17 12.16 17.47 -18.12
CA GLY A 17 11.44 17.97 -19.28
C GLY A 17 12.31 18.62 -20.37
N ARG A 18 13.52 19.12 -20.01
CA ARG A 18 14.36 19.89 -20.94
C ARG A 18 15.74 19.32 -21.20
N TYR A 19 16.34 18.64 -20.24
CA TYR A 19 17.75 18.25 -20.31
C TYR A 19 17.97 16.74 -20.41
N ALA A 20 17.03 15.92 -19.98
CA ALA A 20 17.19 14.47 -20.01
C ALA A 20 17.06 13.92 -21.44
N LYS A 21 18.12 13.29 -21.94
CA LYS A 21 18.09 12.56 -23.23
C LYS A 21 17.24 11.28 -23.14
N MET A 22 17.19 10.65 -21.97
CA MET A 22 16.33 9.52 -21.63
C MET A 22 15.58 9.87 -20.34
N PRO A 23 14.41 10.50 -20.44
CA PRO A 23 13.64 10.89 -19.26
C PRO A 23 13.10 9.67 -18.54
N ILE A 24 13.21 9.66 -17.20
CA ILE A 24 12.66 8.60 -16.32
C ILE A 24 11.13 8.67 -16.34
N ALA A 25 10.57 9.89 -16.41
CA ALA A 25 9.13 10.14 -16.46
C ALA A 25 8.77 10.95 -17.71
N PRO A 26 8.81 10.34 -18.92
CA PRO A 26 8.57 11.07 -20.15
C PRO A 26 7.15 11.65 -20.17
N GLY A 27 7.05 12.97 -20.39
CA GLY A 27 5.77 13.71 -20.37
C GLY A 27 4.71 13.13 -21.33
N ARG A 28 5.16 12.46 -22.39
CA ARG A 28 4.30 11.76 -23.36
C ARG A 28 3.40 10.68 -22.71
N LEU A 29 3.85 10.03 -21.61
CA LEU A 29 3.08 9.03 -20.89
C LEU A 29 1.87 9.64 -20.15
N PHE A 30 1.95 10.92 -19.77
CA PHE A 30 0.91 11.62 -19.02
C PHE A 30 -0.08 12.35 -19.92
N VAL A 31 0.34 12.77 -21.12
CA VAL A 31 -0.46 13.63 -22.01
C VAL A 31 -1.22 12.82 -23.07
N ARG A 32 -0.69 11.66 -23.48
CA ARG A 32 -1.28 10.86 -24.54
C ARG A 32 -2.60 10.22 -24.09
N TRP A 33 -3.72 10.65 -24.70
CA TRP A 33 -5.07 10.21 -24.33
C TRP A 33 -5.28 8.70 -24.35
N GLY A 34 -4.56 7.97 -25.22
CA GLY A 34 -4.59 6.51 -25.29
C GLY A 34 -4.02 5.82 -24.05
N TRP A 35 -3.07 6.46 -23.35
CA TRP A 35 -2.34 5.91 -22.21
C TRP A 35 -2.82 6.49 -20.86
N ARG A 36 -4.02 7.03 -20.84
CA ARG A 36 -4.67 7.64 -19.64
C ARG A 36 -4.67 6.73 -18.41
N ASN A 37 -4.65 5.43 -18.60
CA ASN A 37 -4.61 4.49 -17.49
C ASN A 37 -3.30 4.55 -16.70
N VAL A 38 -2.16 4.87 -17.34
CA VAL A 38 -0.85 4.96 -16.67
C VAL A 38 -0.85 5.97 -15.52
N PRO A 39 -1.14 7.27 -15.74
CA PRO A 39 -1.18 8.24 -14.65
C PRO A 39 -2.26 7.94 -13.61
N ILE A 40 -3.43 7.44 -14.02
CA ILE A 40 -4.50 7.07 -13.10
C ILE A 40 -4.03 5.93 -12.18
N MET A 41 -3.40 4.90 -12.73
CA MET A 41 -2.91 3.78 -11.93
C MET A 41 -1.70 4.16 -11.07
N MET A 42 -0.83 5.04 -11.53
CA MET A 42 0.27 5.57 -10.73
C MET A 42 -0.26 6.30 -9.47
N VAL A 43 -1.22 7.22 -9.64
CA VAL A 43 -1.85 7.91 -8.52
C VAL A 43 -2.63 6.94 -7.63
N THR A 44 -3.43 6.05 -8.22
CA THR A 44 -4.19 5.03 -7.48
C THR A 44 -3.27 4.16 -6.65
N ARG A 45 -2.12 3.75 -7.18
CA ARG A 45 -1.13 2.94 -6.47
C ARG A 45 -0.42 3.73 -5.37
N THR A 46 -0.11 5.00 -5.61
CA THR A 46 0.40 5.91 -4.58
C THR A 46 -0.58 6.00 -3.40
N LEU A 47 -1.86 6.22 -3.66
CA LEU A 47 -2.90 6.28 -2.61
C LEU A 47 -3.12 4.91 -1.93
N LEU A 48 -2.98 3.82 -2.66
CA LEU A 48 -3.07 2.46 -2.11
C LEU A 48 -1.98 2.22 -1.06
N PHE A 49 -0.75 2.58 -1.35
CA PHE A 49 0.36 2.44 -0.43
C PHE A 49 0.38 3.51 0.68
N PHE A 50 -0.25 4.65 0.44
CA PHE A 50 -0.56 5.63 1.49
C PHE A 50 -1.36 4.99 2.64
N HIS A 51 -2.42 4.23 2.32
CA HIS A 51 -3.20 3.50 3.32
C HIS A 51 -2.40 2.39 3.99
N ASN A 52 -1.68 1.60 3.21
CA ASN A 52 -0.91 0.46 3.70
C ASN A 52 0.10 0.88 4.75
N PHE A 53 0.98 1.80 4.42
CA PHE A 53 2.04 2.24 5.32
C PHE A 53 1.47 2.95 6.55
N ALA A 54 0.45 3.79 6.38
CA ALA A 54 -0.22 4.41 7.53
C ALA A 54 -0.77 3.35 8.50
N MET A 55 -1.39 2.28 7.98
CA MET A 55 -1.91 1.20 8.82
C MET A 55 -0.80 0.41 9.50
N ILE A 56 0.24 0.01 8.77
CA ILE A 56 1.38 -0.75 9.32
C ILE A 56 2.06 0.02 10.45
N PHE A 57 2.20 1.34 10.33
CA PHE A 57 2.87 2.15 11.34
C PHE A 57 1.99 2.50 12.53
N TYR A 58 0.74 2.90 12.29
CA TYR A 58 -0.10 3.48 13.37
C TYR A 58 -0.98 2.46 14.09
N ILE A 59 -1.30 1.28 13.53
CA ILE A 59 -2.03 0.23 14.26
C ILE A 59 -1.25 -0.24 15.49
N PRO A 60 0.04 -0.62 15.41
CA PRO A 60 0.77 -1.07 16.59
C PRO A 60 0.86 0.00 17.68
N ILE A 61 1.03 1.26 17.28
CA ILE A 61 1.09 2.38 18.21
C ILE A 61 -0.26 2.52 18.95
N PHE A 62 -1.37 2.49 18.19
CA PHE A 62 -2.70 2.53 18.77
C PHE A 62 -2.93 1.38 19.76
N LEU A 63 -2.52 0.16 19.40
CA LEU A 63 -2.70 -1.03 20.23
C LEU A 63 -1.85 -0.97 21.52
N GLN A 64 -0.65 -0.42 21.45
CA GLN A 64 0.19 -0.18 22.63
C GLN A 64 -0.40 0.87 23.55
N VAL A 65 -0.97 1.94 23.01
CA VAL A 65 -1.65 2.99 23.79
C VAL A 65 -2.84 2.45 24.56
N ILE A 66 -3.62 1.53 23.99
CA ILE A 66 -4.74 0.89 24.71
C ILE A 66 -4.31 -0.19 25.71
N GLY A 67 -3.00 -0.47 25.81
CA GLY A 67 -2.43 -1.31 26.87
C GLY A 67 -1.96 -2.70 26.45
N LEU A 68 -1.91 -3.00 25.13
CA LEU A 68 -1.32 -4.26 24.65
C LEU A 68 0.22 -4.19 24.67
N SER A 69 0.87 -5.33 24.86
CA SER A 69 2.33 -5.41 24.80
C SER A 69 2.85 -5.09 23.40
N THR A 70 4.09 -4.62 23.29
CA THR A 70 4.73 -4.32 22.00
C THR A 70 4.72 -5.52 21.06
N VAL A 71 5.02 -6.72 21.58
CA VAL A 71 5.03 -7.96 20.80
C VAL A 71 3.65 -8.30 20.25
N THR A 72 2.61 -8.27 21.11
CA THR A 72 1.23 -8.54 20.71
C THR A 72 0.73 -7.51 19.69
N SER A 73 1.02 -6.23 19.93
CA SER A 73 0.61 -5.14 19.04
C SER A 73 1.20 -5.27 17.64
N SER A 74 2.47 -5.66 17.55
CA SER A 74 3.13 -5.90 16.26
C SER A 74 2.64 -7.19 15.60
N ALA A 75 2.39 -8.25 16.36
CA ALA A 75 1.86 -9.51 15.84
C ALA A 75 0.45 -9.35 15.23
N LEU A 76 -0.37 -8.43 15.73
CA LEU A 76 -1.72 -8.17 15.21
C LEU A 76 -1.74 -7.51 13.82
N ILE A 77 -0.58 -7.18 13.23
CA ILE A 77 -0.47 -6.81 11.81
C ILE A 77 -0.44 -8.05 10.90
N ILE A 78 0.01 -9.20 11.41
CA ILE A 78 0.15 -10.43 10.60
C ILE A 78 -1.15 -10.80 9.87
N PRO A 79 -2.34 -10.78 10.48
CA PRO A 79 -3.59 -11.07 9.79
C PRO A 79 -3.85 -10.16 8.59
N PHE A 80 -3.52 -8.87 8.69
CA PHE A 80 -3.63 -7.92 7.57
C PHE A 80 -2.72 -8.32 6.41
N LEU A 81 -1.43 -8.59 6.68
CA LEU A 81 -0.45 -8.95 5.66
C LEU A 81 -0.75 -10.32 5.04
N ALA A 82 -1.14 -11.30 5.85
CA ALA A 82 -1.51 -12.63 5.38
C ALA A 82 -2.72 -12.56 4.43
N MET A 83 -3.77 -11.83 4.83
CA MET A 83 -4.95 -11.67 3.98
C MET A 83 -4.64 -10.88 2.70
N ALA A 84 -3.75 -9.89 2.77
CA ALA A 84 -3.29 -9.16 1.59
C ALA A 84 -2.55 -10.07 0.60
N ALA A 85 -1.70 -10.98 1.08
CA ALA A 85 -1.00 -11.94 0.22
C ALA A 85 -1.98 -12.94 -0.42
N ILE A 86 -2.90 -13.51 0.37
CA ILE A 86 -3.90 -14.47 -0.10
C ILE A 86 -4.81 -13.82 -1.15
N SER A 87 -5.34 -12.64 -0.86
CA SER A 87 -6.25 -11.94 -1.78
C SER A 87 -5.54 -11.50 -3.06
N SER A 88 -4.28 -11.06 -2.98
CA SER A 88 -3.48 -10.72 -4.16
C SER A 88 -3.30 -11.92 -5.08
N SER A 89 -2.95 -13.09 -4.53
CA SER A 89 -2.77 -14.32 -5.30
C SER A 89 -4.09 -14.80 -5.91
N ALA A 90 -5.18 -14.79 -5.14
CA ALA A 90 -6.49 -15.21 -5.59
C ALA A 90 -7.02 -14.33 -6.73
N VAL A 91 -6.85 -13.01 -6.59
CA VAL A 91 -7.31 -12.06 -7.61
C VAL A 91 -6.46 -12.15 -8.87
N ASN A 92 -5.14 -12.37 -8.76
CA ASN A 92 -4.28 -12.62 -9.92
C ASN A 92 -4.73 -13.88 -10.69
N ALA A 93 -4.93 -15.00 -9.99
CA ALA A 93 -5.40 -16.24 -10.62
C ALA A 93 -6.76 -16.05 -11.31
N THR A 94 -7.70 -15.33 -10.66
CA THR A 94 -9.01 -15.06 -11.23
C THR A 94 -8.92 -14.14 -12.45
N THR A 95 -8.08 -13.13 -12.39
CA THR A 95 -7.88 -12.19 -13.50
C THR A 95 -7.24 -12.84 -14.71
N SER A 96 -6.24 -13.71 -14.50
CA SER A 96 -5.62 -14.48 -15.58
C SER A 96 -6.62 -15.40 -16.27
N LYS A 97 -7.55 -15.99 -15.51
CA LYS A 97 -8.53 -16.95 -16.07
C LYS A 97 -9.70 -16.27 -16.78
N TYR A 98 -10.23 -15.18 -16.21
CA TYR A 98 -11.50 -14.57 -16.67
C TYR A 98 -11.33 -13.21 -17.33
N GLY A 99 -10.20 -12.53 -17.18
CA GLY A 99 -9.93 -11.24 -17.82
C GLY A 99 -10.65 -10.01 -17.22
N TYR A 100 -11.43 -10.15 -16.14
CA TYR A 100 -12.22 -9.06 -15.54
C TYR A 100 -11.38 -8.09 -14.68
N VAL A 101 -10.30 -7.59 -15.23
CA VAL A 101 -9.29 -6.77 -14.51
C VAL A 101 -9.87 -5.52 -13.89
N ARG A 102 -10.66 -4.76 -14.65
CA ARG A 102 -11.27 -3.52 -14.17
C ARG A 102 -12.23 -3.75 -13.00
N THR A 103 -13.09 -4.75 -13.12
CA THR A 103 -14.07 -5.07 -12.08
C THR A 103 -13.39 -5.50 -10.80
N MET A 104 -12.38 -6.39 -10.89
CA MET A 104 -11.63 -6.87 -9.74
C MET A 104 -10.86 -5.72 -9.05
N CYS A 105 -10.24 -4.82 -9.83
CA CYS A 105 -9.58 -3.64 -9.29
C CYS A 105 -10.56 -2.72 -8.54
N THR A 106 -11.70 -2.41 -9.16
CA THR A 106 -12.70 -1.53 -8.56
C THR A 106 -13.31 -2.13 -7.30
N CYS A 107 -13.64 -3.42 -7.31
CA CYS A 107 -14.14 -4.14 -6.13
C CYS A 107 -13.10 -4.15 -5.00
N GLY A 108 -11.83 -4.45 -5.31
CA GLY A 108 -10.75 -4.41 -4.31
C GLY A 108 -10.60 -3.04 -3.67
N ILE A 109 -10.58 -1.97 -4.48
CA ILE A 109 -10.50 -0.60 -3.98
C ILE A 109 -11.74 -0.21 -3.17
N ALA A 110 -12.93 -0.68 -3.53
CA ALA A 110 -14.17 -0.38 -2.80
C ALA A 110 -14.21 -1.00 -1.39
N ILE A 111 -13.47 -2.08 -1.14
CA ILE A 111 -13.36 -2.70 0.18
C ILE A 111 -12.49 -1.86 1.14
N ILE A 112 -11.51 -1.09 0.62
CA ILE A 112 -10.59 -0.30 1.45
C ILE A 112 -11.31 0.70 2.36
N PRO A 113 -12.21 1.58 1.87
CA PRO A 113 -12.91 2.51 2.73
C PRO A 113 -13.81 1.82 3.77
N ILE A 114 -14.33 0.63 3.48
CA ILE A 114 -15.09 -0.18 4.43
C ILE A 114 -14.16 -0.64 5.57
N GLY A 115 -13.00 -1.22 5.22
CA GLY A 115 -12.01 -1.64 6.21
C GLY A 115 -11.52 -0.49 7.09
N MET A 116 -11.21 0.67 6.50
CA MET A 116 -10.78 1.87 7.23
C MET A 116 -11.89 2.45 8.11
N GLY A 117 -13.14 2.42 7.63
CA GLY A 117 -14.31 2.81 8.41
C GLY A 117 -14.51 1.90 9.63
N LEU A 118 -14.37 0.59 9.48
CA LEU A 118 -14.42 -0.35 10.59
C LEU A 118 -13.28 -0.12 11.59
N MET A 119 -12.07 0.14 11.14
CA MET A 119 -10.93 0.49 12.00
C MET A 119 -11.17 1.75 12.82
N SER A 120 -11.95 2.72 12.33
CA SER A 120 -12.32 3.93 13.06
C SER A 120 -13.22 3.64 14.28
N THR A 121 -13.91 2.51 14.31
CA THR A 121 -14.78 2.11 15.44
C THR A 121 -14.02 1.47 16.60
N LEU A 122 -12.72 1.18 16.42
CA LEU A 122 -11.90 0.62 17.50
C LEU A 122 -11.77 1.61 18.67
N ASN A 123 -11.82 1.06 19.85
CA ASN A 123 -11.69 1.78 21.12
C ASN A 123 -10.94 0.92 22.16
N GLU A 124 -10.72 1.46 23.36
CA GLU A 124 -10.00 0.79 24.44
C GLU A 124 -10.60 -0.55 24.88
N LYS A 125 -11.92 -0.77 24.64
CA LYS A 125 -12.64 -2.00 25.02
C LYS A 125 -12.78 -2.98 23.85
N SER A 126 -12.12 -2.74 22.72
CA SER A 126 -12.22 -3.60 21.55
C SER A 126 -11.53 -4.94 21.80
N SER A 127 -12.23 -6.04 21.52
CA SER A 127 -11.66 -7.39 21.61
C SER A 127 -10.62 -7.64 20.52
N ILE A 128 -9.64 -8.49 20.78
CA ILE A 128 -8.63 -8.91 19.83
C ILE A 128 -9.27 -9.48 18.55
N GLY A 129 -10.34 -10.26 18.67
CA GLY A 129 -11.07 -10.81 17.53
C GLY A 129 -11.65 -9.74 16.61
N ARG A 130 -12.11 -8.60 17.16
CA ARG A 130 -12.59 -7.47 16.36
C ARG A 130 -11.46 -6.78 15.61
N ILE A 131 -10.29 -6.61 16.25
CA ILE A 131 -9.09 -6.04 15.63
C ILE A 131 -8.64 -6.91 14.46
N VAL A 132 -8.55 -8.24 14.68
CA VAL A 132 -8.17 -9.21 13.64
C VAL A 132 -9.19 -9.20 12.50
N GLY A 133 -10.49 -9.23 12.78
CA GLY A 133 -11.53 -9.22 11.74
C GLY A 133 -11.46 -7.97 10.84
N TYR A 134 -11.26 -6.80 11.43
CA TYR A 134 -11.13 -5.55 10.67
C TYR A 134 -9.81 -5.50 9.89
N SER A 135 -8.73 -6.06 10.43
CA SER A 135 -7.45 -6.21 9.72
C SER A 135 -7.58 -7.11 8.50
N LEU A 136 -8.31 -8.22 8.61
CA LEU A 136 -8.57 -9.12 7.48
C LEU A 136 -9.34 -8.41 6.35
N ILE A 137 -10.39 -7.65 6.67
CA ILE A 137 -11.16 -6.91 5.67
C ILE A 137 -10.29 -5.86 4.98
N SER A 138 -9.48 -5.11 5.74
CA SER A 138 -8.57 -4.11 5.18
C SER A 138 -7.50 -4.75 4.30
N GLY A 139 -6.95 -5.90 4.72
CA GLY A 139 -5.97 -6.69 3.97
C GLY A 139 -6.53 -7.24 2.66
N LEU A 140 -7.78 -7.71 2.68
CA LEU A 140 -8.48 -8.19 1.48
C LEU A 140 -8.59 -7.07 0.42
N GLY A 141 -8.99 -5.87 0.81
CA GLY A 141 -9.07 -4.73 -0.10
C GLY A 141 -7.71 -4.33 -0.68
N PHE A 142 -6.70 -4.19 0.18
CA PHE A 142 -5.34 -3.82 -0.21
C PHE A 142 -4.72 -4.86 -1.16
N GLY A 143 -4.74 -6.14 -0.80
CA GLY A 143 -4.14 -7.20 -1.60
C GLY A 143 -4.80 -7.35 -2.97
N SER A 144 -6.14 -7.27 -3.02
CA SER A 144 -6.90 -7.36 -4.28
C SER A 144 -6.51 -6.26 -5.28
N ALA A 145 -6.18 -5.06 -4.81
CA ALA A 145 -5.85 -3.93 -5.67
C ALA A 145 -4.35 -3.86 -6.03
N THR A 146 -3.46 -4.44 -5.21
CA THR A 146 -2.01 -4.21 -5.30
C THR A 146 -1.42 -4.65 -6.64
N GLN A 147 -1.66 -5.88 -7.06
CA GLN A 147 -1.07 -6.39 -8.31
C GLN A 147 -1.85 -5.93 -9.55
N ILE A 148 -3.17 -5.88 -9.46
CA ILE A 148 -4.00 -5.46 -10.59
C ILE A 148 -3.70 -4.04 -11.04
N THR A 149 -3.41 -3.11 -10.12
CA THR A 149 -3.03 -1.74 -10.49
C THR A 149 -1.75 -1.68 -11.30
N MET A 150 -0.81 -2.62 -11.07
CA MET A 150 0.40 -2.75 -11.88
C MET A 150 0.08 -3.25 -13.28
N VAL A 151 -0.68 -4.33 -13.36
CA VAL A 151 -1.08 -4.94 -14.64
C VAL A 151 -1.84 -3.94 -15.52
N ILE A 152 -2.84 -3.22 -14.96
CA ILE A 152 -3.61 -2.22 -15.72
C ILE A 152 -2.73 -1.10 -16.27
N ALA A 153 -1.69 -0.70 -15.54
CA ALA A 153 -0.77 0.33 -15.99
C ALA A 153 0.07 -0.10 -17.20
N GLN A 154 0.33 -1.40 -17.33
CA GLN A 154 1.18 -1.98 -18.37
C GLN A 154 0.41 -2.36 -19.63
N VAL A 155 -0.88 -2.66 -19.54
CA VAL A 155 -1.67 -3.13 -20.67
C VAL A 155 -1.85 -2.08 -21.75
N GLY A 156 -1.63 -2.46 -23.01
CA GLY A 156 -1.79 -1.62 -24.18
C GLY A 156 -0.61 -0.67 -24.43
N LEU A 157 0.53 -0.91 -23.78
CA LEU A 157 1.77 -0.17 -24.00
C LEU A 157 2.69 -0.92 -24.98
N PRO A 158 3.40 -0.19 -25.86
CA PRO A 158 4.45 -0.78 -26.66
C PRO A 158 5.62 -1.25 -25.79
N ALA A 159 6.35 -2.26 -26.26
CA ALA A 159 7.45 -2.88 -25.50
C ALA A 159 8.51 -1.87 -25.03
N ASP A 160 8.78 -0.85 -25.83
CA ASP A 160 9.76 0.22 -25.54
C ASP A 160 9.40 1.05 -24.29
N GLU A 161 8.11 1.20 -23.99
CA GLU A 161 7.63 2.00 -22.86
C GLU A 161 7.35 1.16 -21.60
N LEU A 162 7.27 -0.16 -21.75
CA LEU A 162 6.88 -1.07 -20.68
C LEU A 162 7.84 -1.01 -19.47
N SER A 163 9.14 -0.98 -19.74
CA SER A 163 10.17 -0.89 -18.68
C SER A 163 10.07 0.44 -17.92
N THR A 164 9.87 1.54 -18.62
CA THR A 164 9.72 2.88 -18.03
C THR A 164 8.48 2.99 -17.16
N VAL A 165 7.32 2.50 -17.65
CA VAL A 165 6.07 2.50 -16.88
C VAL A 165 6.17 1.59 -15.67
N THR A 166 6.79 0.42 -15.81
CA THR A 166 7.03 -0.50 -14.69
C THR A 166 7.86 0.16 -13.59
N ALA A 167 8.93 0.87 -13.96
CA ALA A 167 9.76 1.58 -12.99
C ALA A 167 8.99 2.72 -12.29
N LEU A 168 8.23 3.53 -13.04
CA LEU A 168 7.42 4.63 -12.49
C LEU A 168 6.34 4.13 -11.52
N VAL A 169 5.57 3.13 -11.94
CA VAL A 169 4.50 2.54 -11.13
C VAL A 169 5.10 1.77 -9.95
N GLY A 170 6.31 1.21 -10.11
CA GLY A 170 7.10 0.59 -9.05
C GLY A 170 7.62 1.57 -7.99
N ALA A 171 7.85 2.85 -8.35
CA ALA A 171 8.24 3.90 -7.41
C ALA A 171 7.06 4.48 -6.61
N ALA A 172 5.84 4.38 -7.13
CA ALA A 172 4.63 4.92 -6.51
C ALA A 172 4.40 4.45 -5.05
N PRO A 173 4.67 3.19 -4.67
CA PRO A 173 4.61 2.70 -3.28
C PRO A 173 5.43 3.52 -2.30
N THR A 174 6.66 3.88 -2.66
CA THR A 174 7.56 4.63 -1.79
C THR A 174 7.03 6.04 -1.54
N LEU A 175 6.56 6.72 -2.59
CA LEU A 175 5.94 8.05 -2.47
C LEU A 175 4.66 7.97 -1.63
N GLY A 176 3.80 7.00 -1.91
CA GLY A 176 2.56 6.80 -1.16
C GLY A 176 2.81 6.50 0.32
N GLY A 177 3.76 5.63 0.61
CA GLY A 177 4.10 5.24 1.97
C GLY A 177 4.62 6.40 2.80
N THR A 178 5.57 7.18 2.28
CA THR A 178 6.12 8.35 2.97
C THR A 178 5.05 9.42 3.23
N LEU A 179 4.21 9.72 2.23
CA LEU A 179 3.10 10.66 2.38
C LEU A 179 2.06 10.15 3.39
N GLY A 180 1.73 8.86 3.34
CA GLY A 180 0.76 8.24 4.24
C GLY A 180 1.16 8.35 5.71
N VAL A 181 2.39 7.96 6.02
CA VAL A 181 2.91 8.06 7.39
C VAL A 181 2.97 9.52 7.85
N ALA A 182 3.47 10.44 7.01
CA ALA A 182 3.60 11.84 7.38
C ALA A 182 2.25 12.53 7.60
N VAL A 183 1.31 12.38 6.68
CA VAL A 183 0.00 13.06 6.74
C VAL A 183 -0.85 12.50 7.88
N VAL A 184 -1.00 11.17 7.94
CA VAL A 184 -1.82 10.54 8.98
C VAL A 184 -1.21 10.77 10.37
N GLY A 185 0.11 10.70 10.48
CA GLY A 185 0.81 11.03 11.73
C GLY A 185 0.57 12.45 12.19
N THR A 186 0.64 13.41 11.27
CA THR A 186 0.36 14.81 11.58
C THR A 186 -1.09 15.01 12.04
N VAL A 187 -2.06 14.35 11.37
CA VAL A 187 -3.48 14.42 11.75
C VAL A 187 -3.70 13.83 13.13
N ILE A 188 -3.16 12.64 13.40
CA ILE A 188 -3.31 11.98 14.72
C ILE A 188 -2.65 12.83 15.81
N ASN A 189 -1.42 13.29 15.58
CA ASN A 189 -0.68 14.06 16.57
C ASN A 189 -1.36 15.41 16.90
N ASN A 190 -1.78 16.16 15.88
CA ASN A 190 -2.49 17.43 16.08
C ASN A 190 -3.84 17.21 16.78
N ALA A 191 -4.59 16.18 16.39
CA ALA A 191 -5.86 15.85 17.02
C ALA A 191 -5.68 15.44 18.48
N TYR A 192 -4.64 14.67 18.79
CA TYR A 192 -4.29 14.27 20.14
C TYR A 192 -3.95 15.51 21.00
N GLN A 193 -3.04 16.35 20.52
CA GLN A 193 -2.65 17.58 21.22
C GLN A 193 -3.84 18.50 21.51
N GLN A 194 -4.74 18.70 20.53
CA GLN A 194 -5.93 19.52 20.71
C GLN A 194 -6.85 18.95 21.80
N THR A 195 -7.09 17.64 21.78
CA THR A 195 -7.97 16.98 22.75
C THR A 195 -7.38 17.04 24.16
N VAL A 196 -6.06 16.85 24.29
CA VAL A 196 -5.37 16.94 25.58
C VAL A 196 -5.41 18.38 26.11
N LYS A 197 -5.14 19.39 25.29
CA LYS A 197 -5.20 20.80 25.71
C LYS A 197 -6.60 21.26 26.16
N GLN A 198 -7.65 20.68 25.61
CA GLN A 198 -9.03 21.00 25.97
C GLN A 198 -9.50 20.33 27.25
N SER A 199 -8.81 19.28 27.74
CA SER A 199 -9.18 18.61 28.96
C SER A 199 -8.64 19.38 30.18
N THR A 200 -9.52 19.87 31.04
CA THR A 200 -9.22 20.66 32.23
C THR A 200 -8.30 19.89 33.21
N ILE A 201 -8.43 18.57 33.29
CA ILE A 201 -7.62 17.69 34.13
C ILE A 201 -6.18 17.60 33.60
N ALA A 202 -6.01 17.55 32.27
CA ALA A 202 -4.67 17.50 31.68
C ALA A 202 -3.99 18.87 31.74
N SER A 203 -4.69 19.97 31.53
CA SER A 203 -4.12 21.33 31.57
C SER A 203 -3.57 21.68 32.94
N SER A 204 -4.22 21.30 34.03
CA SER A 204 -3.71 21.54 35.38
C SER A 204 -2.45 20.73 35.73
N LEU A 205 -2.26 19.57 35.10
CA LEU A 205 -1.08 18.72 35.27
C LEU A 205 0.09 19.16 34.38
N PHE A 206 -0.20 19.72 33.19
CA PHE A 206 0.81 20.29 32.31
C PHE A 206 1.41 21.60 32.84
N GLN A 207 0.70 22.33 33.68
CA GLN A 207 1.19 23.54 34.33
C GLN A 207 2.27 23.27 35.39
N ASN A 208 2.34 22.02 35.89
CA ASN A 208 3.22 21.60 36.97
C ASN A 208 4.42 20.73 36.58
N ASN A 209 4.99 20.78 35.38
CA ASN A 209 6.23 20.07 34.97
C ASN A 209 6.14 18.99 33.87
N VAL A 210 5.16 18.98 33.00
CA VAL A 210 5.23 18.08 31.84
C VAL A 210 5.69 18.91 30.62
N ASN A 211 6.94 18.70 30.21
CA ASN A 211 7.54 19.36 29.06
C ASN A 211 6.64 19.16 27.81
N SER A 212 6.44 20.23 27.06
CA SER A 212 5.75 20.26 25.77
C SER A 212 6.29 19.25 24.74
N THR A 213 7.44 18.68 24.99
CA THR A 213 8.11 17.63 24.20
C THR A 213 7.39 16.29 24.26
N ILE A 214 6.66 15.97 25.36
CA ILE A 214 5.94 14.70 25.55
C ILE A 214 4.75 14.57 24.59
N LEU A 215 4.27 15.67 24.03
CA LEU A 215 3.13 15.72 23.12
C LEU A 215 3.52 15.57 21.64
N SER A 216 4.81 15.55 21.32
CA SER A 216 5.25 15.67 19.93
C SER A 216 5.51 14.33 19.22
N ASN A 217 5.80 13.26 19.97
CA ASN A 217 6.10 11.95 19.38
C ASN A 217 5.21 10.84 19.92
N PRO A 218 4.76 9.88 19.07
CA PRO A 218 3.96 8.73 19.51
C PRO A 218 4.65 7.87 20.57
N SER A 219 5.98 7.75 20.52
CA SER A 219 6.79 7.03 21.51
C SER A 219 6.69 7.64 22.90
N ASP A 220 6.68 8.98 22.98
CA ASP A 220 6.60 9.70 24.24
C ASP A 220 5.21 9.58 24.88
N VAL A 221 4.16 9.47 24.04
CA VAL A 221 2.80 9.18 24.48
C VAL A 221 2.72 7.82 25.14
N ILE A 222 3.29 6.79 24.52
CA ILE A 222 3.31 5.42 25.06
C ILE A 222 4.09 5.41 26.39
N ALA A 223 5.27 6.03 26.43
CA ALA A 223 6.08 6.12 27.64
C ALA A 223 5.34 6.83 28.78
N SER A 224 4.67 7.94 28.47
CA SER A 224 3.87 8.68 29.46
C SER A 224 2.70 7.88 30.01
N ILE A 225 1.99 7.15 29.15
CA ILE A 225 0.86 6.31 29.57
C ILE A 225 1.33 5.10 30.38
N SER A 226 2.48 4.52 30.03
CA SER A 226 3.04 3.35 30.73
C SER A 226 3.63 3.69 32.10
N SER A 227 4.12 4.91 32.28
CA SER A 227 4.66 5.39 33.57
C SER A 227 3.58 5.70 34.61
N LEU A 228 2.32 5.88 34.16
CA LEU A 228 1.19 6.17 35.05
C LEU A 228 0.54 4.89 35.58
N ALA A 229 0.20 4.87 36.88
CA ALA A 229 -0.51 3.76 37.50
C ALA A 229 -1.85 3.47 36.76
N PRO A 230 -2.28 2.19 36.63
CA PRO A 230 -3.50 1.81 35.92
C PRO A 230 -4.77 2.54 36.39
N GLN A 231 -4.83 2.91 37.66
CA GLN A 231 -6.01 3.56 38.28
C GLN A 231 -5.97 5.09 38.15
N ASN A 232 -4.90 5.68 37.61
CA ASN A 232 -4.78 7.12 37.54
C ASN A 232 -5.81 7.70 36.53
N PRO A 233 -6.63 8.67 36.92
CA PRO A 233 -7.64 9.27 36.05
C PRO A 233 -7.01 9.93 34.81
N VAL A 234 -5.78 10.45 34.92
CA VAL A 234 -5.02 11.04 33.81
C VAL A 234 -4.77 10.01 32.69
N ARG A 235 -4.40 8.79 33.06
CA ARG A 235 -4.16 7.71 32.08
C ARG A 235 -5.38 7.45 31.20
N LYS A 236 -6.58 7.43 31.81
CA LYS A 236 -7.84 7.25 31.05
C LYS A 236 -8.10 8.41 30.10
N VAL A 237 -7.83 9.64 30.52
CA VAL A 237 -7.98 10.84 29.68
C VAL A 237 -7.02 10.78 28.49
N LEU A 238 -5.76 10.43 28.70
CA LEU A 238 -4.77 10.31 27.63
C LEU A 238 -5.15 9.20 26.61
N ILE A 239 -5.59 8.05 27.09
CA ILE A 239 -6.04 6.95 26.20
C ILE A 239 -7.27 7.39 25.40
N SER A 240 -8.29 7.98 26.04
CA SER A 240 -9.48 8.45 25.33
C SER A 240 -9.18 9.56 24.30
N ALA A 241 -8.25 10.46 24.62
CA ALA A 241 -7.76 11.48 23.70
C ALA A 241 -7.09 10.84 22.48
N TYR A 242 -6.26 9.80 22.69
CA TYR A 242 -5.60 9.11 21.59
C TYR A 242 -6.59 8.31 20.73
N VAL A 243 -7.57 7.64 21.35
CA VAL A 243 -8.66 6.96 20.61
C VAL A 243 -9.45 7.95 19.76
N SER A 244 -9.72 9.15 20.27
CA SER A 244 -10.37 10.21 19.48
C SER A 244 -9.49 10.68 18.30
N ALA A 245 -8.19 10.83 18.53
CA ALA A 245 -7.23 11.18 17.48
C ALA A 245 -7.09 10.09 16.42
N TRP A 246 -7.07 8.82 16.83
CA TRP A 246 -7.09 7.66 15.94
C TRP A 246 -8.29 7.67 15.00
N LYS A 247 -9.48 7.95 15.51
CA LYS A 247 -10.70 8.07 14.68
C LYS A 247 -10.54 9.13 13.59
N LYS A 248 -9.98 10.30 13.91
CA LYS A 248 -9.72 11.36 12.93
C LYS A 248 -8.71 10.91 11.87
N GLY A 249 -7.65 10.19 12.26
CA GLY A 249 -6.71 9.56 11.33
C GLY A 249 -7.39 8.58 10.38
N CYS A 250 -8.24 7.70 10.91
CA CYS A 250 -9.01 6.76 10.09
C CYS A 250 -9.99 7.46 9.14
N TYR A 251 -10.66 8.54 9.57
CA TYR A 251 -11.52 9.32 8.66
C TYR A 251 -10.74 9.98 7.52
N THR A 252 -9.51 10.42 7.77
CA THR A 252 -8.62 10.89 6.70
C THR A 252 -8.34 9.77 5.70
N LEU A 253 -8.05 8.55 6.19
CA LEU A 253 -7.84 7.38 5.32
C LEU A 253 -9.10 7.03 4.53
N VAL A 254 -10.28 7.09 5.13
CA VAL A 254 -11.55 6.87 4.41
C VAL A 254 -11.73 7.91 3.30
N GLY A 255 -11.47 9.20 3.58
CA GLY A 255 -11.56 10.26 2.58
C GLY A 255 -10.63 10.04 1.37
N VAL A 256 -9.38 9.65 1.65
CA VAL A 256 -8.40 9.30 0.60
C VAL A 256 -8.83 8.05 -0.17
N ALA A 257 -9.41 7.04 0.50
CA ALA A 257 -9.91 5.83 -0.15
C ALA A 257 -11.12 6.12 -1.06
N MET A 258 -11.99 7.03 -0.68
CA MET A 258 -13.09 7.47 -1.54
C MET A 258 -12.57 8.21 -2.78
N LEU A 259 -11.57 9.09 -2.62
CA LEU A 259 -10.89 9.72 -3.76
C LEU A 259 -10.28 8.67 -4.70
N GLN A 260 -9.61 7.67 -4.15
CA GLN A 260 -9.03 6.56 -4.91
C GLN A 260 -10.10 5.78 -5.68
N LEU A 261 -11.26 5.54 -5.09
CA LEU A 261 -12.38 4.85 -5.75
C LEU A 261 -12.91 5.67 -6.94
N VAL A 262 -13.04 6.99 -6.79
CA VAL A 262 -13.43 7.90 -7.89
C VAL A 262 -12.41 7.85 -9.02
N LEU A 263 -11.12 7.92 -8.72
CA LEU A 263 -10.05 7.81 -9.72
C LEU A 263 -10.10 6.47 -10.47
N CYS A 264 -10.32 5.37 -9.74
CA CYS A 264 -10.45 4.05 -10.35
C CYS A 264 -11.69 3.96 -11.26
N ALA A 265 -12.81 4.59 -10.89
CA ALA A 265 -14.01 4.62 -11.72
C ALA A 265 -13.79 5.38 -13.05
N MET A 266 -12.88 6.37 -13.06
CA MET A 266 -12.48 7.13 -14.27
C MET A 266 -11.58 6.33 -15.21
N MET A 267 -11.12 5.14 -14.83
CA MET A 267 -10.28 4.28 -15.64
C MET A 267 -11.01 3.84 -16.92
N ARG A 268 -10.31 3.85 -18.06
CA ARG A 268 -10.81 3.32 -19.32
C ARG A 268 -10.95 1.79 -19.24
N ARG A 269 -11.93 1.23 -19.93
CA ARG A 269 -12.03 -0.23 -20.08
C ARG A 269 -10.75 -0.77 -20.69
N VAL A 270 -10.26 -1.84 -20.10
CA VAL A 270 -9.11 -2.58 -20.56
C VAL A 270 -9.68 -3.91 -21.04
N ASP A 271 -9.73 -4.07 -22.35
CA ASP A 271 -10.06 -5.35 -22.96
C ASP A 271 -8.74 -6.09 -23.13
N PHE A 272 -8.61 -7.23 -22.46
CA PHE A 272 -7.54 -8.18 -22.75
C PHE A 272 -7.90 -8.85 -24.07
N ASP A 273 -7.23 -8.42 -25.13
CA ASP A 273 -7.36 -9.06 -26.42
C ASP A 273 -6.87 -10.52 -26.32
N SER A 274 -7.73 -11.45 -26.71
CA SER A 274 -7.41 -12.88 -26.72
C SER A 274 -6.18 -13.21 -27.60
N SER A 275 -5.88 -12.36 -28.58
CA SER A 275 -4.70 -12.48 -29.43
C SER A 275 -3.38 -12.46 -28.66
N SER A 276 -3.28 -11.62 -27.63
CA SER A 276 -2.09 -11.56 -26.76
C SER A 276 -1.88 -12.81 -25.90
N ARG A 277 -2.95 -13.59 -25.67
CA ARG A 277 -2.87 -14.89 -24.97
C ARG A 277 -2.38 -15.97 -25.89
N GLU A 278 -2.88 -15.99 -27.13
CA GLU A 278 -2.45 -16.95 -28.15
C GLU A 278 -0.97 -16.77 -28.49
N GLU A 279 -0.48 -15.53 -28.61
CA GLU A 279 0.95 -15.27 -28.84
C GLU A 279 1.84 -15.72 -27.67
N VAL A 280 1.40 -15.56 -26.40
CA VAL A 280 2.15 -16.01 -25.23
C VAL A 280 2.08 -17.55 -25.10
N GLU A 281 0.92 -18.17 -25.31
CA GLU A 281 0.80 -19.62 -25.30
C GLU A 281 1.60 -20.25 -26.45
N GLU A 282 1.58 -19.65 -27.64
CA GLU A 282 2.35 -20.11 -28.78
C GLU A 282 3.86 -19.96 -28.56
N SER A 283 4.31 -18.86 -27.93
CA SER A 283 5.72 -18.65 -27.59
C SER A 283 6.21 -19.65 -26.53
N VAL A 284 5.42 -19.92 -25.48
CA VAL A 284 5.74 -20.91 -24.45
C VAL A 284 5.76 -22.32 -25.05
N THR A 285 4.78 -22.67 -25.87
CA THR A 285 4.72 -23.95 -26.54
C THR A 285 5.91 -24.16 -27.49
N ASN A 286 6.33 -23.11 -28.21
CA ASN A 286 7.48 -23.16 -29.09
C ASN A 286 8.82 -23.25 -28.33
N GLU A 287 8.94 -22.66 -27.13
CA GLU A 287 10.11 -22.84 -26.25
C GLU A 287 10.16 -24.25 -25.70
N ASP A 288 9.05 -24.80 -25.22
CA ASP A 288 8.96 -26.20 -24.75
C ASP A 288 9.28 -27.22 -25.83
N ILE A 289 8.86 -26.97 -27.09
CA ILE A 289 9.21 -27.82 -28.24
C ILE A 289 10.69 -27.71 -28.57
N LYS A 290 11.29 -26.52 -28.51
CA LYS A 290 12.72 -26.32 -28.69
C LYS A 290 13.54 -27.03 -27.63
N GLU A 291 13.19 -26.89 -26.35
CA GLU A 291 13.88 -27.59 -25.25
C GLU A 291 13.74 -29.10 -25.37
N SER A 292 12.56 -29.61 -25.72
CA SER A 292 12.34 -31.05 -25.93
C SER A 292 13.07 -31.57 -27.18
N GLY A 293 13.22 -30.76 -28.22
CA GLY A 293 14.00 -31.06 -29.43
C GLY A 293 15.50 -31.13 -29.16
N ILE A 294 16.02 -30.19 -28.35
CA ILE A 294 17.42 -30.18 -27.92
C ILE A 294 17.72 -31.40 -27.03
N SER A 295 16.81 -31.75 -26.13
CA SER A 295 16.93 -32.93 -25.26
C SER A 295 16.98 -34.25 -26.07
N LYS A 296 16.19 -34.37 -27.14
CA LYS A 296 16.24 -35.53 -28.04
C LYS A 296 17.53 -35.63 -28.84
N HIS A 297 18.08 -34.51 -29.29
CA HIS A 297 19.37 -34.49 -29.99
C HIS A 297 20.55 -34.89 -29.11
N ILE A 298 20.57 -34.43 -27.87
CA ILE A 298 21.60 -34.79 -26.90
C ILE A 298 21.54 -36.29 -26.56
N THR A 299 20.33 -36.86 -26.49
CA THR A 299 20.16 -38.30 -26.18
C THR A 299 20.54 -39.18 -27.37
N GLN A 300 20.40 -38.69 -28.61
CA GLN A 300 20.88 -39.43 -29.79
C GLN A 300 22.41 -39.41 -29.95
N ASP A 301 23.05 -38.29 -29.67
CA ASP A 301 24.51 -38.18 -29.75
C ASP A 301 25.24 -38.99 -28.66
N THR A 302 24.67 -39.09 -27.46
CA THR A 302 25.23 -39.95 -26.40
C THR A 302 25.03 -41.44 -26.65
N GLY A 303 24.01 -41.85 -27.42
CA GLY A 303 23.79 -43.24 -27.86
C GLY A 303 24.81 -43.73 -28.89
N THR A 304 25.38 -42.81 -29.71
CA THR A 304 26.35 -43.18 -30.75
C THR A 304 27.78 -43.30 -30.23
N ILE A 305 28.12 -42.66 -29.11
CA ILE A 305 29.44 -42.73 -28.49
C ILE A 305 29.65 -44.03 -27.66
N GLY A 306 28.53 -44.71 -27.27
CA GLY A 306 28.59 -45.94 -26.49
C GLY A 306 29.05 -47.22 -27.24
N HIS A 307 29.23 -47.17 -28.58
CA HIS A 307 29.53 -48.35 -29.41
C HIS A 307 30.97 -48.43 -29.92
N ILE A 308 31.89 -47.53 -29.49
CA ILE A 308 33.29 -47.50 -30.00
C ILE A 308 34.36 -48.00 -28.99
N VAL A 309 33.97 -48.50 -27.85
CA VAL A 309 34.97 -49.05 -26.88
C VAL A 309 34.61 -50.48 -26.52
N VAL A 310 34.76 -51.43 -27.44
CA VAL A 310 35.14 -52.86 -27.23
C VAL A 310 35.63 -53.44 -28.55
N HIS A 311 36.89 -53.30 -28.86
CA HIS A 311 37.71 -54.37 -29.54
C HIS A 311 39.17 -54.06 -29.32
#